data_17af1406e60b366ba017c065c3024fa0
#
_entry.id   17af1406e60b366ba017c065c3024fa0
#
_cell.length_a   1.000
_cell.length_b   1.000
_cell.length_c   1.000
_cell.angle_alpha   90.00
_cell.angle_beta   90.00
_cell.angle_gamma   90.00
#
_symmetry.space_group_name_H-M   'P 1'
#
loop_
_entity.id
_entity.type
_entity.pdbx_description
1 polymer ?
#
loop_
_entity_poly.entity_id
_entity_poly.type
_entity_poly.pdbx_seq_one_letter_code
_entity_poly.pdbx_strand_id
1 'polypeptide(L)'
;MPTQNQIKNLSAKLKEYRKRYMKKQYNDLDESATRLMVNSLLTDVFGYTELDEIKTEYRIRGEYADYVIQLARKKHFVVEVKSIQLDLNDKHLRQSVNYAANEGIDWIILTNGKQIELYKVLFEKPINSRKIFDFDISNKDDFKKMSEFLVYLTLF
;
A
#
# COMPACT_ATOMS: atom_id res chain seq x y z
N MET A 1 -2.68 -20.71 3.34
CA MET A 1 -3.95 -20.01 3.67
C MET A 1 -3.84 -19.27 4.98
N PRO A 2 -4.27 -18.00 5.04
CA PRO A 2 -4.32 -17.28 6.31
C PRO A 2 -5.27 -17.95 7.29
N THR A 3 -4.89 -17.97 8.56
CA THR A 3 -5.75 -18.51 9.62
C THR A 3 -6.73 -17.44 10.09
N GLN A 4 -7.83 -17.88 10.72
CA GLN A 4 -8.79 -16.96 11.34
C GLN A 4 -8.12 -16.07 12.38
N ASN A 5 -7.12 -16.57 13.08
CA ASN A 5 -6.37 -15.82 14.07
C ASN A 5 -5.54 -14.69 13.43
N GLN A 6 -4.90 -14.97 12.30
CA GLN A 6 -4.16 -13.97 11.53
C GLN A 6 -5.08 -12.86 11.04
N ILE A 7 -6.24 -13.20 10.51
CA ILE A 7 -7.25 -12.25 10.04
C ILE A 7 -7.73 -11.37 11.21
N LYS A 8 -8.01 -11.98 12.35
CA LYS A 8 -8.46 -11.27 13.56
C LYS A 8 -7.40 -10.31 14.09
N ASN A 9 -6.13 -10.73 14.10
CA ASN A 9 -5.02 -9.88 14.52
C ASN A 9 -4.85 -8.69 13.59
N LEU A 10 -4.96 -8.89 12.29
CA LEU A 10 -4.89 -7.79 11.32
C LEU A 10 -6.05 -6.82 11.51
N SER A 11 -7.26 -7.35 11.71
CA SER A 11 -8.44 -6.51 11.98
C SER A 11 -8.24 -5.60 13.19
N ALA A 12 -7.65 -6.15 14.26
CA ALA A 12 -7.34 -5.37 15.46
C ALA A 12 -6.33 -4.25 15.15
N LYS A 13 -5.29 -4.54 14.39
CA LYS A 13 -4.27 -3.55 13.99
C LYS A 13 -4.85 -2.46 13.08
N LEU A 14 -5.75 -2.83 12.17
CA LEU A 14 -6.45 -1.87 11.31
C LEU A 14 -7.33 -0.93 12.14
N LYS A 15 -8.03 -1.45 13.14
CA LYS A 15 -8.86 -0.64 14.05
C LYS A 15 -8.01 0.34 14.84
N GLU A 16 -6.85 -0.08 15.33
CA GLU A 16 -5.90 0.79 16.03
C GLU A 16 -5.39 1.90 15.10
N TYR A 17 -5.00 1.55 13.89
CA TYR A 17 -4.56 2.51 12.88
C TYR A 17 -5.66 3.53 12.57
N ARG A 18 -6.88 3.06 12.34
CA ARG A 18 -8.04 3.92 12.11
C ARG A 18 -8.26 4.89 13.27
N LYS A 19 -8.25 4.38 14.48
CA LYS A 19 -8.45 5.17 15.70
C LYS A 19 -7.37 6.25 15.86
N ARG A 20 -6.12 5.92 15.51
CA ARG A 20 -4.98 6.82 15.66
C ARG A 20 -4.93 7.90 14.58
N TYR A 21 -5.21 7.55 13.34
CA TYR A 21 -4.94 8.41 12.18
C TYR A 21 -6.16 8.96 11.46
N MET A 22 -7.31 8.31 11.52
CA MET A 22 -8.51 8.79 10.84
C MET A 22 -9.22 9.85 11.69
N LYS A 23 -8.51 10.95 11.90
CA LYS A 23 -8.94 12.08 12.73
C LYS A 23 -9.02 13.33 11.87
N LYS A 24 -9.94 14.23 12.27
CA LYS A 24 -10.15 15.49 11.56
C LYS A 24 -8.86 16.29 11.39
N GLN A 25 -7.97 16.28 12.40
CA GLN A 25 -6.69 17.01 12.36
C GLN A 25 -5.72 16.51 11.30
N TYR A 26 -5.94 15.30 10.75
CA TYR A 26 -5.08 14.72 9.71
C TYR A 26 -5.72 14.67 8.33
N ASN A 27 -6.89 15.30 8.14
CA ASN A 27 -7.61 15.26 6.86
C ASN A 27 -6.93 16.02 5.74
N ASP A 28 -6.03 16.94 6.06
CA ASP A 28 -5.42 17.85 5.10
C ASP A 28 -3.89 17.68 4.98
N LEU A 29 -3.37 16.54 5.39
CA LEU A 29 -1.95 16.27 5.26
C LEU A 29 -1.53 16.30 3.80
N ASP A 30 -0.38 16.92 3.54
CA ASP A 30 0.24 16.86 2.22
C ASP A 30 0.83 15.46 1.97
N GLU A 31 1.43 15.27 0.79
CA GLU A 31 1.99 13.97 0.42
C GLU A 31 3.10 13.53 1.36
N SER A 32 4.02 14.44 1.75
CA SER A 32 5.13 14.11 2.64
C SER A 32 4.64 13.69 4.02
N ALA A 33 3.68 14.39 4.59
CA ALA A 33 3.09 14.03 5.88
C ALA A 33 2.27 12.72 5.78
N THR A 34 1.57 12.53 4.66
CA THR A 34 0.85 11.28 4.40
C THR A 34 1.81 10.09 4.34
N ARG A 35 3.01 10.26 3.80
CA ARG A 35 4.03 9.19 3.80
C ARG A 35 4.38 8.72 5.21
N LEU A 36 4.43 9.63 6.19
CA LEU A 36 4.67 9.24 7.58
C LEU A 36 3.55 8.36 8.13
N MET A 37 2.31 8.70 7.78
CA MET A 37 1.16 7.89 8.15
C MET A 37 1.21 6.51 7.48
N VAL A 38 1.53 6.46 6.20
CA VAL A 38 1.64 5.21 5.43
C VAL A 38 2.79 4.36 5.96
N ASN A 39 3.89 4.96 6.41
CA ASN A 39 4.96 4.21 7.05
C ASN A 39 4.44 3.42 8.25
N SER A 40 3.60 4.02 9.07
CA SER A 40 2.94 3.32 10.18
C SER A 40 2.00 2.20 9.71
N LEU A 41 1.32 2.40 8.59
CA LEU A 41 0.49 1.34 7.99
C LEU A 41 1.36 0.14 7.60
N LEU A 42 2.51 0.39 6.97
CA LEU A 42 3.41 -0.68 6.53
C LEU A 42 4.06 -1.41 7.71
N THR A 43 4.47 -0.69 8.77
CA THR A 43 5.16 -1.27 9.91
C THR A 43 4.21 -1.84 10.95
N ASP A 44 3.26 -1.04 11.42
CA ASP A 44 2.40 -1.41 12.56
C ASP A 44 1.26 -2.35 12.15
N VAL A 45 0.73 -2.18 10.94
CA VAL A 45 -0.39 -2.99 10.45
C VAL A 45 0.11 -4.21 9.68
N PHE A 46 0.93 -4.00 8.65
CA PHE A 46 1.41 -5.10 7.81
C PHE A 46 2.64 -5.80 8.35
N GLY A 47 3.34 -5.21 9.29
CA GLY A 47 4.44 -5.88 9.99
C GLY A 47 5.78 -5.86 9.27
N TYR A 48 5.98 -5.01 8.27
CA TYR A 48 7.27 -4.90 7.60
C TYR A 48 8.28 -4.17 8.46
N THR A 49 9.54 -4.60 8.41
CA THR A 49 10.62 -4.00 9.15
C THR A 49 11.21 -2.83 8.39
N GLU A 50 11.27 -1.66 9.04
CA GLU A 50 11.94 -0.49 8.47
C GLU A 50 13.42 -0.81 8.17
N LEU A 51 13.99 -0.14 7.17
CA LEU A 51 15.34 -0.27 6.70
C LEU A 51 15.65 -1.62 6.03
N ASP A 52 15.19 -2.73 6.58
CA ASP A 52 15.45 -4.04 6.03
C ASP A 52 14.48 -4.42 4.90
N GLU A 53 13.20 -4.12 5.09
CA GLU A 53 12.14 -4.55 4.18
C GLU A 53 11.46 -3.41 3.45
N ILE A 54 11.49 -2.20 4.00
CA ILE A 54 10.89 -1.02 3.37
C ILE A 54 12.01 -0.18 2.77
N LYS A 55 12.07 -0.12 1.44
CA LYS A 55 13.04 0.70 0.70
C LYS A 55 12.33 1.96 0.21
N THR A 56 12.95 3.11 0.39
CA THR A 56 12.36 4.41 0.08
C THR A 56 13.03 5.07 -1.10
N GLU A 57 12.26 5.87 -1.85
CA GLU A 57 12.76 6.77 -2.88
C GLU A 57 13.65 6.11 -3.95
N TYR A 58 13.26 4.90 -4.38
CA TYR A 58 13.97 4.25 -5.48
C TYR A 58 13.83 5.07 -6.77
N ARG A 59 14.97 5.30 -7.39
CA ARG A 59 15.02 6.01 -8.66
C ARG A 59 15.78 5.19 -9.69
N ILE A 60 15.07 4.79 -10.75
CA ILE A 60 15.68 4.09 -11.87
C ILE A 60 15.17 4.75 -13.16
N ARG A 61 16.10 5.14 -14.04
CA ARG A 61 15.78 5.71 -15.37
C ARG A 61 14.81 6.90 -15.31
N GLY A 62 14.91 7.75 -14.27
CA GLY A 62 14.00 8.88 -14.10
C GLY A 62 12.63 8.54 -13.52
N GLU A 63 12.40 7.28 -13.18
CA GLU A 63 11.18 6.80 -12.55
C GLU A 63 11.37 6.69 -11.03
N TYR A 64 10.29 6.85 -10.26
CA TYR A 64 10.33 6.84 -8.81
C TYR A 64 9.29 5.87 -8.25
N ALA A 65 9.64 5.27 -7.11
CA ALA A 65 8.69 4.62 -6.24
C ALA A 65 8.84 5.24 -4.84
N ASP A 66 7.74 5.55 -4.19
CA ASP A 66 7.79 6.07 -2.81
C ASP A 66 8.38 5.03 -1.88
N TYR A 67 7.89 3.79 -1.97
CA TYR A 67 8.43 2.66 -1.23
C TYR A 67 8.46 1.43 -2.13
N VAL A 68 9.42 0.55 -1.86
CA VAL A 68 9.47 -0.79 -2.44
C VAL A 68 9.58 -1.77 -1.27
N ILE A 69 8.68 -2.73 -1.21
CA ILE A 69 8.75 -3.79 -0.20
C ILE A 69 9.63 -4.90 -0.72
N GLN A 70 10.72 -5.15 -0.01
CA GLN A 70 11.72 -6.14 -0.37
C GLN A 70 11.86 -7.17 0.75
N LEU A 71 11.62 -8.43 0.43
CA LEU A 71 11.72 -9.54 1.38
C LEU A 71 12.75 -10.54 0.85
N ALA A 72 13.73 -10.91 1.69
CA ALA A 72 14.77 -11.87 1.31
C ALA A 72 15.43 -11.53 -0.05
N ARG A 73 15.74 -10.27 -0.26
CA ARG A 73 16.37 -9.74 -1.49
C ARG A 73 15.46 -9.72 -2.71
N LYS A 74 14.18 -10.07 -2.56
CA LYS A 74 13.21 -10.02 -3.65
C LYS A 74 12.27 -8.84 -3.45
N LYS A 75 12.09 -8.03 -4.50
CA LYS A 75 11.12 -6.94 -4.52
C LYS A 75 9.74 -7.51 -4.80
N HIS A 76 8.80 -7.28 -3.89
CA HIS A 76 7.44 -7.85 -3.99
C HIS A 76 6.42 -6.85 -4.51
N PHE A 77 6.41 -5.65 -3.97
CA PHE A 77 5.51 -4.61 -4.47
C PHE A 77 6.07 -3.21 -4.30
N VAL A 78 5.58 -2.35 -5.17
CA VAL A 78 5.78 -0.91 -5.12
C VAL A 78 4.63 -0.31 -4.31
N VAL A 79 4.93 0.67 -3.49
CA VAL A 79 3.91 1.45 -2.79
C VAL A 79 3.99 2.89 -3.29
N GLU A 80 2.91 3.37 -3.89
CA GLU A 80 2.76 4.75 -4.33
C GLU A 80 1.84 5.49 -3.36
N VAL A 81 2.32 6.62 -2.84
CA VAL A 81 1.59 7.40 -1.84
C VAL A 81 1.14 8.71 -2.46
N LYS A 82 -0.12 9.06 -2.24
CA LYS A 82 -0.70 10.36 -2.57
C LYS A 82 -1.20 11.04 -1.31
N SER A 83 -1.33 12.36 -1.33
CA SER A 83 -1.89 13.12 -0.21
C SER A 83 -3.25 12.56 0.20
N ILE A 84 -3.53 12.53 1.49
CA ILE A 84 -4.83 12.10 2.03
C ILE A 84 -5.98 12.97 1.51
N GLN A 85 -5.68 14.17 1.01
CA GLN A 85 -6.68 15.08 0.43
C GLN A 85 -7.17 14.63 -0.93
N LEU A 86 -6.43 13.76 -1.62
CA LEU A 86 -6.74 13.37 -3.00
C LEU A 86 -7.51 12.06 -3.03
N ASP A 87 -8.55 12.01 -3.86
CA ASP A 87 -9.18 10.76 -4.21
C ASP A 87 -8.25 9.98 -5.15
N LEU A 88 -8.07 8.71 -4.87
CA LEU A 88 -7.19 7.87 -5.67
C LEU A 88 -7.83 7.54 -7.02
N ASN A 89 -7.01 7.55 -8.07
CA ASN A 89 -7.43 7.10 -9.40
C ASN A 89 -6.23 6.51 -10.14
N ASP A 90 -6.49 5.81 -11.22
CA ASP A 90 -5.48 5.08 -11.99
C ASP A 90 -4.45 6.00 -12.70
N LYS A 91 -4.75 7.28 -12.84
CA LYS A 91 -3.79 8.26 -13.38
C LYS A 91 -2.55 8.39 -12.49
N HIS A 92 -2.69 8.09 -11.20
CA HIS A 92 -1.59 8.12 -10.25
C HIS A 92 -0.62 6.94 -10.41
N LEU A 93 -0.94 5.96 -11.26
CA LEU A 93 -0.19 4.71 -11.36
C LEU A 93 0.85 4.66 -12.47
N ARG A 94 0.77 5.57 -13.44
CA ARG A 94 1.61 5.47 -14.65
C ARG A 94 3.10 5.30 -14.35
N GLN A 95 3.61 6.11 -13.45
CA GLN A 95 5.02 6.07 -13.07
C GLN A 95 5.36 4.78 -12.32
N SER A 96 4.49 4.36 -11.40
CA SER A 96 4.67 3.14 -10.64
C SER A 96 4.59 1.88 -11.51
N VAL A 97 3.69 1.87 -12.49
CA VAL A 97 3.58 0.76 -13.46
C VAL A 97 4.87 0.64 -14.27
N ASN A 98 5.41 1.75 -14.77
CA ASN A 98 6.66 1.75 -15.51
C ASN A 98 7.82 1.27 -14.66
N TYR A 99 7.91 1.76 -13.43
CA TYR A 99 8.93 1.33 -12.48
C TYR A 99 8.83 -0.18 -12.21
N ALA A 100 7.64 -0.66 -11.87
CA ALA A 100 7.39 -2.07 -11.56
C ALA A 100 7.71 -2.97 -12.76
N ALA A 101 7.33 -2.55 -13.96
CA ALA A 101 7.61 -3.30 -15.19
C ALA A 101 9.12 -3.43 -15.44
N ASN A 102 9.89 -2.35 -15.23
CA ASN A 102 11.34 -2.35 -15.39
C ASN A 102 12.05 -3.24 -14.37
N GLU A 103 11.49 -3.34 -13.17
CA GLU A 103 12.08 -4.11 -12.06
C GLU A 103 11.52 -5.53 -11.93
N GLY A 104 10.59 -5.91 -12.78
CA GLY A 104 9.96 -7.24 -12.71
C GLY A 104 9.07 -7.42 -11.48
N ILE A 105 8.45 -6.34 -11.00
CA ILE A 105 7.57 -6.37 -9.84
C ILE A 105 6.13 -6.52 -10.30
N ASP A 106 5.42 -7.50 -9.74
CA ASP A 106 4.05 -7.84 -10.16
C ASP A 106 2.96 -6.97 -9.55
N TRP A 107 3.24 -6.30 -8.42
CA TRP A 107 2.18 -5.71 -7.61
C TRP A 107 2.48 -4.26 -7.25
N ILE A 108 1.42 -3.44 -7.25
CA ILE A 108 1.48 -2.04 -6.82
C ILE A 108 0.38 -1.80 -5.80
N ILE A 109 0.75 -1.17 -4.68
CA ILE A 109 -0.19 -0.62 -3.71
C ILE A 109 -0.25 0.88 -3.93
N LEU A 110 -1.45 1.40 -4.19
CA LEU A 110 -1.72 2.83 -4.24
C LEU A 110 -2.50 3.21 -2.99
N THR A 111 -2.03 4.19 -2.25
CA THR A 111 -2.69 4.58 -1.00
C THR A 111 -2.51 6.07 -0.72
N ASN A 112 -3.50 6.64 -0.04
CA ASN A 112 -3.41 7.97 0.57
C ASN A 112 -3.51 7.91 2.11
N GLY A 113 -3.22 6.73 2.69
CA GLY A 113 -3.31 6.53 4.14
C GLY A 113 -4.70 6.16 4.63
N LYS A 114 -5.73 6.50 3.87
CA LYS A 114 -7.14 6.21 4.16
C LYS A 114 -7.68 5.15 3.21
N GLN A 115 -7.49 5.36 1.91
CA GLN A 115 -7.83 4.40 0.88
C GLN A 115 -6.61 3.55 0.55
N ILE A 116 -6.82 2.28 0.26
CA ILE A 116 -5.77 1.36 -0.18
C ILE A 116 -6.27 0.56 -1.36
N GLU A 117 -5.50 0.56 -2.44
CA GLU A 117 -5.82 -0.14 -3.67
C GLU A 117 -4.65 -1.04 -4.06
N LEU A 118 -4.95 -2.26 -4.50
CA LEU A 118 -3.94 -3.19 -5.00
C LEU A 118 -4.13 -3.39 -6.50
N TYR A 119 -3.05 -3.29 -7.24
CA TYR A 119 -3.02 -3.50 -8.69
C TYR A 119 -2.05 -4.60 -9.07
N LYS A 120 -2.44 -5.41 -10.04
CA LYS A 120 -1.55 -6.39 -10.69
C LYS A 120 -0.96 -5.74 -11.93
N VAL A 121 0.36 -5.81 -12.09
CA VAL A 121 1.04 -5.33 -13.31
C VAL A 121 0.90 -6.38 -14.40
N LEU A 122 0.47 -5.94 -15.57
CA LEU A 122 0.31 -6.78 -16.77
C LEU A 122 1.47 -6.49 -17.72
N PHE A 123 2.34 -7.46 -17.89
CA PHE A 123 3.57 -7.30 -18.68
C PHE A 123 3.36 -7.43 -20.20
N GLU A 124 2.15 -7.71 -20.64
CA GLU A 124 1.79 -7.72 -22.06
C GLU A 124 1.83 -6.31 -22.62
N LYS A 125 2.16 -6.20 -23.90
CA LYS A 125 2.20 -4.88 -24.57
C LYS A 125 0.80 -4.46 -25.03
N PRO A 126 0.38 -3.22 -24.73
CA PRO A 126 1.08 -2.23 -23.90
C PRO A 126 1.08 -2.61 -22.43
N ILE A 127 2.16 -2.24 -21.71
CA ILE A 127 2.26 -2.46 -20.27
C ILE A 127 1.10 -1.73 -19.57
N ASN A 128 0.41 -2.43 -18.69
CA ASN A 128 -0.79 -1.94 -18.05
C ASN A 128 -0.92 -2.53 -16.64
N SER A 129 -2.02 -2.22 -15.96
CA SER A 129 -2.32 -2.75 -14.63
C SER A 129 -3.82 -3.01 -14.49
N ARG A 130 -4.15 -3.91 -13.55
CA ARG A 130 -5.53 -4.27 -13.23
C ARG A 130 -5.76 -4.11 -11.75
N LYS A 131 -6.80 -3.37 -11.37
CA LYS A 131 -7.18 -3.24 -9.96
C LYS A 131 -7.75 -4.57 -9.45
N ILE A 132 -7.20 -5.03 -8.35
CA ILE A 132 -7.61 -6.28 -7.69
C ILE A 132 -8.60 -5.98 -6.57
N PHE A 133 -8.31 -4.96 -5.75
CA PHE A 133 -9.27 -4.50 -4.74
C PHE A 133 -9.05 -3.02 -4.42
N ASP A 134 -10.06 -2.42 -3.81
CA ASP A 134 -9.98 -1.11 -3.18
C ASP A 134 -10.75 -1.14 -1.86
N PHE A 135 -10.17 -0.52 -0.84
CA PHE A 135 -10.79 -0.41 0.48
C PHE A 135 -10.57 0.99 1.06
N ASP A 136 -11.52 1.42 1.86
CA ASP A 136 -11.41 2.64 2.64
C ASP A 136 -11.29 2.26 4.13
N ILE A 137 -10.11 2.47 4.71
CA ILE A 137 -9.82 2.11 6.10
C ILE A 137 -10.65 2.95 7.08
N SER A 138 -11.13 4.12 6.67
CA SER A 138 -12.01 4.94 7.49
C SER A 138 -13.42 4.35 7.62
N ASN A 139 -13.81 3.44 6.75
CA ASN A 139 -15.11 2.80 6.77
C ASN A 139 -15.07 1.55 7.67
N LYS A 140 -15.60 1.68 8.89
CA LYS A 140 -15.59 0.62 9.89
C LYS A 140 -16.43 -0.60 9.53
N ASP A 141 -17.41 -0.45 8.64
CA ASP A 141 -18.33 -1.53 8.29
C ASP A 141 -17.68 -2.61 7.44
N ASP A 142 -16.57 -2.29 6.77
CA ASP A 142 -15.86 -3.20 5.87
C ASP A 142 -14.64 -3.88 6.48
N PHE A 143 -14.38 -3.72 7.79
CA PHE A 143 -13.15 -4.26 8.39
C PHE A 143 -12.98 -5.76 8.27
N LYS A 144 -14.06 -6.52 8.37
CA LYS A 144 -13.99 -7.97 8.21
C LYS A 144 -13.52 -8.34 6.82
N LYS A 145 -14.18 -7.80 5.80
CA LYS A 145 -13.85 -8.04 4.40
C LYS A 145 -12.45 -7.55 4.07
N MET A 146 -12.12 -6.33 4.53
CA MET A 146 -10.81 -5.72 4.38
C MET A 146 -9.72 -6.65 4.92
N SER A 147 -9.90 -7.15 6.12
CA SER A 147 -8.92 -8.01 6.79
C SER A 147 -8.73 -9.34 6.05
N GLU A 148 -9.78 -9.90 5.50
CA GLU A 148 -9.72 -11.14 4.72
C GLU A 148 -8.86 -10.99 3.47
N PHE A 149 -8.83 -9.81 2.85
CA PHE A 149 -8.00 -9.52 1.69
C PHE A 149 -6.61 -9.02 2.06
N LEU A 150 -6.54 -8.04 2.96
CA LEU A 150 -5.26 -7.41 3.30
C LEU A 150 -4.30 -8.33 4.04
N VAL A 151 -4.80 -9.38 4.67
CA VAL A 151 -3.96 -10.36 5.36
C VAL A 151 -2.93 -10.99 4.42
N TYR A 152 -3.24 -11.11 3.13
CA TYR A 152 -2.30 -11.63 2.15
C TYR A 152 -1.09 -10.71 1.95
N LEU A 153 -1.23 -9.42 2.19
CA LEU A 153 -0.10 -8.49 2.12
C LEU A 153 0.87 -8.66 3.30
N THR A 154 0.44 -9.30 4.37
CA THR A 154 1.27 -9.54 5.56
C THR A 154 2.03 -10.86 5.51
N LEU A 155 1.77 -11.69 4.50
CA LEU A 155 2.31 -13.05 4.40
C LEU A 155 3.41 -13.20 3.34
N PHE A 156 3.80 -12.12 2.72
CA PHE A 156 4.85 -12.15 1.70
C PHE A 156 6.26 -12.09 2.27
#